data_8b3de84406ea3e69e3a342ddec26b7ed
#
_entry.id   8b3de84406ea3e69e3a342ddec26b7ed
#
_cell.length_a   1.000
_cell.length_b   1.000
_cell.length_c   1.000
_cell.angle_alpha   90.00
_cell.angle_beta   90.00
_cell.angle_gamma   90.00
#
_symmetry.space_group_name_H-M   'P 1'
#
loop_
_entity.id
_entity.type
_entity.pdbx_description
1 polymer ?
#
loop_
_entity_poly.entity_id
_entity_poly.type
_entity_poly.pdbx_seq_one_letter_code
_entity_poly.pdbx_strand_id
1 'polypeptide(L)'
;MAGKVLDFWSFLNESKGETTKVIVLTGNTKGSKTAKSFAEQCEKRGAECYVVDVNQTVMEKVYNGHLLKTGEEGILIDPNSTVIVPRRGVIENSYTKQLLEQLEAARYFTINTLESIEVCENKYTTSQYLEEAGLPVPKYALVPNEDFLDQALEKIGGKFPIIMKLLSGTQGIGVSIVDSYASLKSVYQTIRKLDETSEILVQEKIDSNFDLRIQVILKNFDPINPSVDNCIILGSMKREAVDKDFRTNYSLGGSVSNYEIPEDLVEIACKAANAVGCHWCGVDIMIDKKSKKPYILEVNSSPGTEGISKAIGKPIVNDVLDYILDKANWSYSNLEIGYLEQITVPGIGSMIAKFDTGNGAKSCTIHADEIEEKGKKLIWSVGGKKFVNDIIGYSDAEVGRDTHTRPIIQTNLEFNGILVPDVKISPVDRTEKSTPFLANRALMKRLGLIVNPNKAFVVTNEPEDKYAPGKAKGEQHAGIYFENK
;
A
#
# COMPACT_ATOMS: atom_id res chain seq x y z
N MET A 1 -6.14 22.59 38.60
CA MET A 1 -6.29 23.22 37.28
C MET A 1 -7.07 22.25 36.42
N ALA A 2 -8.34 22.52 36.18
CA ALA A 2 -9.20 21.68 35.38
C ALA A 2 -8.74 21.76 33.92
N GLY A 3 -8.31 20.62 33.37
CA GLY A 3 -8.00 20.52 31.95
C GLY A 3 -9.26 20.77 31.14
N LYS A 4 -9.22 21.69 30.16
CA LYS A 4 -10.25 21.84 29.15
C LYS A 4 -10.42 20.51 28.44
N VAL A 5 -11.58 19.89 28.64
CA VAL A 5 -12.07 18.85 27.71
C VAL A 5 -12.44 19.63 26.46
N LEU A 6 -11.58 19.54 25.43
CA LEU A 6 -11.91 20.05 24.10
C LEU A 6 -13.08 19.22 23.58
N ASP A 7 -14.15 19.87 23.14
CA ASP A 7 -15.25 19.15 22.51
C ASP A 7 -14.76 18.53 21.19
N PHE A 8 -15.47 17.50 20.74
CA PHE A 8 -15.13 16.74 19.54
C PHE A 8 -14.97 17.62 18.26
N TRP A 9 -15.70 18.73 18.18
CA TRP A 9 -15.60 19.71 17.10
C TRP A 9 -14.32 20.54 17.18
N SER A 10 -13.86 20.89 18.38
CA SER A 10 -12.57 21.51 18.61
C SER A 10 -11.45 20.57 18.23
N PHE A 11 -11.56 19.27 18.57
CA PHE A 11 -10.62 18.22 18.15
C PHE A 11 -10.59 18.04 16.62
N LEU A 12 -11.75 17.98 15.94
CA LEU A 12 -11.82 17.91 14.48
C LEU A 12 -11.34 19.18 13.78
N ASN A 13 -11.54 20.35 14.38
CA ASN A 13 -11.02 21.59 13.83
C ASN A 13 -9.52 21.74 14.09
N GLU A 14 -9.01 21.22 15.20
CA GLU A 14 -7.57 21.10 15.46
C GLU A 14 -6.92 20.07 14.51
N SER A 15 -7.55 18.93 14.26
CA SER A 15 -7.06 17.94 13.27
C SER A 15 -7.09 18.45 11.82
N LYS A 16 -7.95 19.41 11.49
CA LYS A 16 -7.89 20.13 10.19
C LYS A 16 -6.71 21.08 10.07
N GLY A 17 -6.03 21.40 11.18
CA GLY A 17 -4.83 22.24 11.25
C GLY A 17 -3.54 21.46 11.52
N GLU A 18 -3.60 20.16 11.85
CA GLU A 18 -2.40 19.36 12.07
C GLU A 18 -1.68 19.09 10.76
N THR A 19 -0.45 19.57 10.68
CA THR A 19 0.48 19.32 9.58
C THR A 19 0.78 17.82 9.53
N THR A 20 0.57 17.20 8.38
CA THR A 20 0.92 15.78 8.18
C THR A 20 2.42 15.58 8.39
N LYS A 21 2.78 14.63 9.27
CA LYS A 21 4.15 14.21 9.51
C LYS A 21 4.55 13.11 8.54
N VAL A 22 5.73 13.22 7.97
CA VAL A 22 6.32 12.20 7.09
C VAL A 22 7.51 11.58 7.82
N ILE A 23 7.42 10.30 8.17
CA ILE A 23 8.49 9.54 8.81
C ILE A 23 9.17 8.68 7.75
N VAL A 24 10.39 9.02 7.37
CA VAL A 24 11.21 8.21 6.47
C VAL A 24 12.07 7.25 7.30
N LEU A 25 11.67 5.97 7.34
CA LEU A 25 12.41 4.92 8.02
C LEU A 25 13.51 4.36 7.12
N THR A 26 14.76 4.37 7.56
CA THR A 26 15.88 3.85 6.76
C THR A 26 17.03 3.36 7.65
N GLY A 27 17.72 2.30 7.23
CA GLY A 27 18.99 1.86 7.84
C GLY A 27 20.20 2.72 7.46
N ASN A 28 20.03 3.75 6.62
CA ASN A 28 21.11 4.63 6.17
C ASN A 28 20.69 6.09 6.15
N THR A 29 20.55 6.70 7.31
CA THR A 29 20.11 8.09 7.46
C THR A 29 21.07 9.10 6.84
N LYS A 30 22.38 8.87 6.90
CA LYS A 30 23.41 9.79 6.39
C LYS A 30 23.63 9.66 4.88
N GLY A 31 23.55 8.44 4.32
CA GLY A 31 23.84 8.15 2.92
C GLY A 31 22.64 8.16 1.98
N SER A 32 21.42 8.12 2.50
CA SER A 32 20.21 8.05 1.68
C SER A 32 19.89 9.37 1.00
N LYS A 33 20.18 9.47 -0.30
CA LYS A 33 19.83 10.63 -1.12
C LYS A 33 18.31 10.82 -1.22
N THR A 34 17.56 9.72 -1.26
CA THR A 34 16.09 9.78 -1.25
C THR A 34 15.55 10.37 0.04
N ALA A 35 16.06 9.95 1.21
CA ALA A 35 15.63 10.52 2.50
C ALA A 35 15.94 12.01 2.60
N LYS A 36 17.11 12.45 2.13
CA LYS A 36 17.46 13.87 2.04
C LYS A 36 16.50 14.64 1.14
N SER A 37 16.15 14.06 -0.03
CA SER A 37 15.18 14.67 -0.94
C SER A 37 13.79 14.81 -0.30
N PHE A 38 13.33 13.82 0.48
CA PHE A 38 12.09 13.94 1.25
C PHE A 38 12.14 15.10 2.23
N ALA A 39 13.20 15.20 3.05
CA ALA A 39 13.37 16.29 4.02
C ALA A 39 13.33 17.67 3.34
N GLU A 40 14.11 17.85 2.26
CA GLU A 40 14.17 19.10 1.50
C GLU A 40 12.83 19.48 0.84
N GLN A 41 12.10 18.53 0.28
CA GLN A 41 10.84 18.82 -0.40
C GLN A 41 9.68 18.99 0.60
N CYS A 42 9.70 18.32 1.74
CA CYS A 42 8.75 18.58 2.85
C CYS A 42 8.95 19.99 3.41
N GLU A 43 10.18 20.40 3.68
CA GLU A 43 10.50 21.77 4.16
C GLU A 43 9.93 22.83 3.22
N LYS A 44 10.13 22.69 1.91
CA LYS A 44 9.58 23.63 0.90
C LYS A 44 8.04 23.69 0.89
N ARG A 45 7.37 22.64 1.36
CA ARG A 45 5.90 22.55 1.46
C ARG A 45 5.37 22.95 2.84
N GLY A 46 6.24 23.24 3.80
CA GLY A 46 5.86 23.45 5.19
C GLY A 46 5.32 22.20 5.88
N ALA A 47 5.65 20.99 5.37
CA ALA A 47 5.33 19.72 5.99
C ALA A 47 6.46 19.24 6.91
N GLU A 48 6.11 18.59 8.01
CA GLU A 48 7.08 18.01 8.93
C GLU A 48 7.64 16.70 8.36
N CYS A 49 8.97 16.56 8.31
CA CYS A 49 9.63 15.35 7.86
C CYS A 49 10.76 14.94 8.80
N TYR A 50 10.76 13.68 9.20
CA TYR A 50 11.78 13.09 10.05
C TYR A 50 12.43 11.91 9.37
N VAL A 51 13.74 11.89 9.27
CA VAL A 51 14.53 10.75 8.77
C VAL A 51 15.03 9.96 9.96
N VAL A 52 14.51 8.75 10.12
CA VAL A 52 14.66 7.93 11.32
C VAL A 52 15.47 6.68 11.01
N ASP A 53 16.49 6.42 11.85
CA ASP A 53 17.30 5.19 11.77
C ASP A 53 16.51 4.01 12.36
N VAL A 54 16.07 3.12 11.49
CA VAL A 54 15.28 1.96 11.90
C VAL A 54 16.03 1.00 12.85
N ASN A 55 17.37 1.00 12.82
CA ASN A 55 18.19 0.14 13.69
C ASN A 55 18.33 0.68 15.12
N GLN A 56 17.95 1.93 15.37
CA GLN A 56 18.13 2.61 16.65
C GLN A 56 16.82 3.13 17.23
N THR A 57 15.68 2.73 16.68
CA THR A 57 14.37 3.29 17.03
C THR A 57 13.44 2.26 17.60
N VAL A 58 12.78 2.59 18.70
CA VAL A 58 11.69 1.81 19.31
C VAL A 58 10.40 2.62 19.26
N MET A 59 9.27 1.92 19.25
CA MET A 59 7.95 2.52 19.35
C MET A 59 7.34 2.25 20.74
N GLU A 60 6.94 3.31 21.42
CA GLU A 60 6.23 3.23 22.70
C GLU A 60 4.83 3.80 22.57
N LYS A 61 3.82 3.13 23.14
CA LYS A 61 2.46 3.64 23.20
C LYS A 61 2.35 4.73 24.24
N VAL A 62 1.75 5.86 23.88
CA VAL A 62 1.48 7.00 24.76
C VAL A 62 -0.01 7.36 24.71
N TYR A 63 -0.47 8.31 25.54
CA TYR A 63 -1.90 8.62 25.68
C TYR A 63 -2.56 9.02 24.33
N ASN A 64 -1.88 9.83 23.51
CA ASN A 64 -2.40 10.31 22.23
C ASN A 64 -1.53 9.86 21.05
N GLY A 65 -1.37 8.55 20.86
CA GLY A 65 -0.60 8.00 19.75
C GLY A 65 0.61 7.18 20.19
N HIS A 66 1.73 7.36 19.52
CA HIS A 66 2.96 6.62 19.80
C HIS A 66 4.17 7.57 19.81
N LEU A 67 5.18 7.19 20.56
CA LEU A 67 6.47 7.87 20.60
C LEU A 67 7.51 6.99 19.88
N LEU A 68 8.06 7.49 18.78
CA LEU A 68 9.25 6.89 18.17
C LEU A 68 10.48 7.44 18.88
N LYS A 69 11.15 6.60 19.65
CA LYS A 69 12.35 6.98 20.41
C LYS A 69 13.61 6.52 19.70
N THR A 70 14.52 7.48 19.49
CA THR A 70 15.87 7.24 18.98
C THR A 70 16.86 7.81 19.98
N GLY A 71 17.41 6.98 20.84
CA GLY A 71 18.22 7.42 22.00
C GLY A 71 17.36 8.19 23.01
N GLU A 72 17.78 9.43 23.34
CA GLU A 72 17.06 10.32 24.26
C GLU A 72 15.97 11.16 23.55
N GLU A 73 16.01 11.23 22.23
CA GLU A 73 15.04 11.98 21.41
C GLU A 73 13.80 11.16 21.12
N GLY A 74 12.65 11.82 21.03
CA GLY A 74 11.36 11.16 20.73
C GLY A 74 10.51 11.99 19.78
N ILE A 75 9.91 11.34 18.81
CA ILE A 75 8.97 11.94 17.85
C ILE A 75 7.58 11.41 18.18
N LEU A 76 6.69 12.32 18.61
CA LEU A 76 5.29 11.96 18.81
C LEU A 76 4.61 11.81 17.45
N ILE A 77 3.98 10.65 17.23
CA ILE A 77 3.27 10.32 16.01
C ILE A 77 1.83 9.87 16.33
N ASP A 78 0.93 10.16 15.42
CA ASP A 78 -0.49 9.78 15.47
C ASP A 78 -0.89 9.17 14.12
N PRO A 79 -1.64 8.04 14.07
CA PRO A 79 -1.99 7.39 12.82
C PRO A 79 -2.88 8.23 11.89
N ASN A 80 -3.58 9.24 12.43
CA ASN A 80 -4.44 10.12 11.63
C ASN A 80 -3.69 11.31 10.99
N SER A 81 -2.43 11.53 11.40
CA SER A 81 -1.62 12.66 10.93
C SER A 81 -0.20 12.27 10.50
N THR A 82 0.13 10.98 10.48
CA THR A 82 1.50 10.53 10.16
C THR A 82 1.51 9.48 9.06
N VAL A 83 2.41 9.69 8.09
CA VAL A 83 2.73 8.72 7.02
C VAL A 83 4.10 8.11 7.30
N ILE A 84 4.21 6.82 7.18
CA ILE A 84 5.45 6.07 7.27
C ILE A 84 5.94 5.73 5.86
N VAL A 85 7.18 6.08 5.56
CA VAL A 85 7.84 5.81 4.27
C VAL A 85 9.02 4.87 4.53
N PRO A 86 8.79 3.53 4.50
CA PRO A 86 9.87 2.57 4.66
C PRO A 86 10.83 2.63 3.48
N ARG A 87 12.12 2.67 3.79
CA ARG A 87 13.19 2.66 2.80
C ARG A 87 14.12 1.50 3.10
N ARG A 88 15.21 1.41 2.34
CA ARG A 88 16.20 0.35 2.50
C ARG A 88 16.65 0.18 3.96
N GLY A 89 16.74 -1.04 4.42
CA GLY A 89 17.16 -1.41 5.77
C GLY A 89 16.03 -1.80 6.71
N VAL A 90 14.75 -1.60 6.31
CA VAL A 90 13.60 -1.87 7.20
C VAL A 90 13.30 -3.35 7.42
N ILE A 91 13.83 -4.25 6.60
CA ILE A 91 13.69 -5.71 6.75
C ILE A 91 15.02 -6.46 6.80
N GLU A 92 16.13 -5.76 7.08
CA GLU A 92 17.47 -6.39 7.13
C GLU A 92 17.62 -7.38 8.29
N ASN A 93 16.83 -7.23 9.35
CA ASN A 93 16.83 -8.14 10.49
C ASN A 93 15.44 -8.18 11.15
N SER A 94 15.26 -9.13 12.08
CA SER A 94 13.97 -9.32 12.78
C SER A 94 13.52 -8.11 13.58
N TYR A 95 14.45 -7.36 14.15
CA TYR A 95 14.15 -6.17 14.96
C TYR A 95 13.56 -5.04 14.09
N THR A 96 14.20 -4.73 12.97
CA THR A 96 13.71 -3.67 12.06
C THR A 96 12.38 -4.03 11.43
N LYS A 97 12.19 -5.32 11.12
CA LYS A 97 10.92 -5.87 10.64
C LYS A 97 9.79 -5.69 11.67
N GLN A 98 10.05 -6.05 12.95
CA GLN A 98 9.07 -5.91 14.03
C GLN A 98 8.64 -4.45 14.25
N LEU A 99 9.52 -3.48 14.08
CA LEU A 99 9.14 -2.07 14.18
C LEU A 99 8.11 -1.69 13.10
N LEU A 100 8.32 -2.14 11.86
CA LEU A 100 7.36 -1.89 10.77
C LEU A 100 6.04 -2.63 11.02
N GLU A 101 6.08 -3.89 11.49
CA GLU A 101 4.89 -4.65 11.90
C GLU A 101 4.08 -3.91 12.98
N GLN A 102 4.74 -3.36 14.00
CA GLN A 102 4.09 -2.59 15.06
C GLN A 102 3.42 -1.32 14.52
N LEU A 103 4.07 -0.59 13.61
CA LEU A 103 3.50 0.59 12.98
C LEU A 103 2.26 0.25 12.15
N GLU A 104 2.30 -0.84 11.40
CA GLU A 104 1.14 -1.30 10.62
C GLU A 104 0.00 -1.78 11.51
N ALA A 105 0.32 -2.54 12.58
CA ALA A 105 -0.67 -2.98 13.58
C ALA A 105 -1.32 -1.79 14.30
N ALA A 106 -0.56 -0.71 14.52
CA ALA A 106 -1.05 0.55 15.07
C ALA A 106 -1.76 1.43 14.04
N ARG A 107 -2.00 0.92 12.82
CA ARG A 107 -2.78 1.56 11.75
C ARG A 107 -2.15 2.83 11.17
N TYR A 108 -0.83 2.92 11.14
CA TYR A 108 -0.17 3.96 10.35
C TYR A 108 -0.26 3.64 8.86
N PHE A 109 -0.53 4.66 8.04
CA PHE A 109 -0.40 4.51 6.59
C PHE A 109 1.08 4.33 6.24
N THR A 110 1.42 3.16 5.69
CA THR A 110 2.78 2.82 5.27
C THR A 110 2.84 2.73 3.75
N ILE A 111 3.83 3.37 3.17
CA ILE A 111 4.09 3.29 1.73
C ILE A 111 5.57 2.91 1.48
N ASN A 112 5.90 1.62 1.39
CA ASN A 112 5.08 0.42 1.18
C ASN A 112 4.83 -0.37 2.47
N THR A 113 3.91 -1.35 2.38
CA THR A 113 3.63 -2.30 3.45
C THR A 113 4.74 -3.34 3.58
N LEU A 114 4.89 -3.92 4.79
CA LEU A 114 5.85 -4.99 5.04
C LEU A 114 5.70 -6.16 4.07
N GLU A 115 4.47 -6.63 3.87
CA GLU A 115 4.16 -7.75 2.95
C GLU A 115 4.68 -7.46 1.53
N SER A 116 4.39 -6.29 0.98
CA SER A 116 4.85 -5.92 -0.35
C SER A 116 6.37 -5.73 -0.44
N ILE A 117 7.00 -5.25 0.64
CA ILE A 117 8.47 -5.13 0.72
C ILE A 117 9.10 -6.52 0.71
N GLU A 118 8.60 -7.47 1.49
CA GLU A 118 9.12 -8.85 1.53
C GLU A 118 8.97 -9.56 0.18
N VAL A 119 7.83 -9.42 -0.48
CA VAL A 119 7.63 -9.95 -1.84
C VAL A 119 8.66 -9.37 -2.81
N CYS A 120 8.89 -8.05 -2.78
CA CYS A 120 9.81 -7.38 -3.70
C CYS A 120 11.30 -7.67 -3.41
N GLU A 121 11.68 -7.90 -2.16
CA GLU A 121 13.09 -8.21 -1.80
C GLU A 121 13.49 -9.64 -2.21
N ASN A 122 12.55 -10.57 -2.27
CA ASN A 122 12.80 -11.94 -2.71
C ASN A 122 12.56 -12.08 -4.22
N LYS A 123 13.64 -12.16 -5.01
CA LYS A 123 13.59 -12.22 -6.48
C LYS A 123 12.81 -13.42 -7.03
N TYR A 124 12.83 -14.55 -6.32
CA TYR A 124 12.06 -15.72 -6.71
C TYR A 124 10.57 -15.51 -6.49
N THR A 125 10.19 -15.05 -5.30
CA THR A 125 8.81 -14.74 -4.96
C THR A 125 8.24 -13.65 -5.88
N THR A 126 8.98 -12.57 -6.12
CA THR A 126 8.58 -11.54 -7.09
C THR A 126 8.28 -12.15 -8.47
N SER A 127 9.19 -13.02 -8.96
CA SER A 127 9.00 -13.65 -10.28
C SER A 127 7.76 -14.54 -10.32
N GLN A 128 7.45 -15.27 -9.23
CA GLN A 128 6.23 -16.08 -9.13
C GLN A 128 4.96 -15.23 -9.19
N TYR A 129 4.87 -14.17 -8.40
CA TYR A 129 3.71 -13.28 -8.40
C TYR A 129 3.47 -12.63 -9.78
N LEU A 130 4.56 -12.25 -10.46
CA LEU A 130 4.48 -11.68 -11.81
C LEU A 130 4.02 -12.73 -12.83
N GLU A 131 4.55 -13.95 -12.76
CA GLU A 131 4.18 -15.06 -13.65
C GLU A 131 2.71 -15.48 -13.44
N GLU A 132 2.25 -15.58 -12.19
CA GLU A 132 0.85 -15.87 -11.85
C GLU A 132 -0.11 -14.78 -12.36
N ALA A 133 0.35 -13.52 -12.39
CA ALA A 133 -0.39 -12.41 -13.00
C ALA A 133 -0.33 -12.41 -14.54
N GLY A 134 0.30 -13.41 -15.17
CA GLY A 134 0.44 -13.51 -16.63
C GLY A 134 1.39 -12.49 -17.25
N LEU A 135 2.29 -11.91 -16.44
CA LEU A 135 3.25 -10.91 -16.89
C LEU A 135 4.53 -11.55 -17.45
N PRO A 136 5.18 -10.90 -18.41
CA PRO A 136 6.37 -11.44 -19.03
C PRO A 136 7.58 -11.35 -18.10
N VAL A 137 8.04 -12.47 -17.59
CA VAL A 137 9.27 -12.61 -16.83
C VAL A 137 10.26 -13.50 -17.57
N PRO A 138 11.57 -13.30 -17.45
CA PRO A 138 12.56 -14.25 -17.94
C PRO A 138 12.36 -15.61 -17.27
N LYS A 139 12.61 -16.72 -17.96
CA LYS A 139 12.58 -18.05 -17.34
C LYS A 139 13.57 -18.11 -16.19
N TYR A 140 13.17 -18.72 -15.08
CA TYR A 140 13.98 -18.76 -13.85
C TYR A 140 13.82 -20.11 -13.13
N ALA A 141 14.81 -20.47 -12.32
CA ALA A 141 14.79 -21.64 -11.46
C ALA A 141 15.62 -21.42 -10.20
N LEU A 142 15.14 -21.94 -9.06
CA LEU A 142 15.95 -22.07 -7.86
C LEU A 142 16.89 -23.26 -7.98
N VAL A 143 18.08 -23.12 -7.35
CA VAL A 143 19.07 -24.20 -7.25
C VAL A 143 19.25 -24.53 -5.75
N PRO A 144 18.48 -25.47 -5.21
CA PRO A 144 18.53 -25.80 -3.79
C PRO A 144 19.87 -26.46 -3.39
N ASN A 145 20.43 -27.29 -4.27
CA ASN A 145 21.76 -27.89 -4.12
C ASN A 145 22.39 -28.21 -5.49
N GLU A 146 23.62 -28.71 -5.51
CA GLU A 146 24.40 -28.95 -6.72
C GLU A 146 23.74 -29.98 -7.68
N ASP A 147 23.02 -30.96 -7.14
CA ASP A 147 22.37 -32.02 -7.93
C ASP A 147 21.21 -31.50 -8.79
N PHE A 148 20.70 -30.32 -8.48
CA PHE A 148 19.63 -29.64 -9.23
C PHE A 148 20.12 -28.68 -10.32
N LEU A 149 21.42 -28.53 -10.53
CA LEU A 149 21.97 -27.61 -11.55
C LEU A 149 21.47 -27.96 -12.95
N ASP A 150 21.47 -29.23 -13.32
CA ASP A 150 21.04 -29.69 -14.66
C ASP A 150 19.54 -29.41 -14.86
N GLN A 151 18.73 -29.76 -13.88
CA GLN A 151 17.27 -29.53 -13.92
C GLN A 151 16.94 -28.03 -13.98
N ALA A 152 17.64 -27.20 -13.19
CA ALA A 152 17.46 -25.75 -13.20
C ALA A 152 17.86 -25.15 -14.55
N LEU A 153 18.97 -25.62 -15.14
CA LEU A 153 19.40 -25.20 -16.46
C LEU A 153 18.38 -25.59 -17.54
N GLU A 154 17.86 -26.81 -17.51
CA GLU A 154 16.84 -27.27 -18.45
C GLU A 154 15.57 -26.40 -18.36
N LYS A 155 15.11 -26.09 -17.14
CA LYS A 155 13.92 -25.25 -16.88
C LYS A 155 14.05 -23.86 -17.52
N ILE A 156 15.23 -23.28 -17.54
CA ILE A 156 15.46 -21.98 -18.17
C ILE A 156 15.79 -22.04 -19.67
N GLY A 157 15.75 -23.23 -20.27
CA GLY A 157 15.93 -23.44 -21.71
C GLY A 157 17.29 -23.96 -22.14
N GLY A 158 18.20 -24.33 -21.21
CA GLY A 158 19.45 -25.06 -21.47
C GLY A 158 20.51 -24.31 -22.26
N LYS A 159 20.39 -22.98 -22.44
CA LYS A 159 21.27 -22.20 -23.32
C LYS A 159 22.11 -21.20 -22.53
N PHE A 160 23.41 -21.20 -22.78
CA PHE A 160 24.31 -20.17 -22.25
C PHE A 160 24.44 -18.99 -23.22
N PRO A 161 24.83 -17.79 -22.76
CA PRO A 161 25.04 -17.45 -21.34
C PRO A 161 23.74 -17.31 -20.55
N ILE A 162 23.80 -17.57 -19.24
CA ILE A 162 22.71 -17.41 -18.29
C ILE A 162 23.06 -16.37 -17.21
N ILE A 163 22.08 -15.94 -16.46
CA ILE A 163 22.27 -15.08 -15.27
C ILE A 163 22.14 -15.94 -14.02
N MET A 164 23.10 -15.83 -13.11
CA MET A 164 23.03 -16.37 -11.76
C MET A 164 22.87 -15.22 -10.78
N LYS A 165 21.93 -15.34 -9.84
CA LYS A 165 21.63 -14.30 -8.84
C LYS A 165 21.56 -14.91 -7.44
N LEU A 166 22.04 -14.19 -6.44
CA LEU A 166 21.66 -14.43 -5.05
C LEU A 166 20.25 -13.87 -4.83
N LEU A 167 19.41 -14.59 -4.08
CA LEU A 167 18.06 -14.09 -3.73
C LEU A 167 18.16 -12.87 -2.82
N SER A 168 19.06 -12.91 -1.83
CA SER A 168 19.44 -11.76 -1.02
C SER A 168 20.54 -10.95 -1.72
N GLY A 169 20.38 -9.65 -1.81
CA GLY A 169 21.38 -8.76 -2.41
C GLY A 169 20.76 -7.64 -3.22
N THR A 170 21.37 -6.47 -3.14
CA THR A 170 20.87 -5.23 -3.76
C THR A 170 21.93 -4.61 -4.67
N GLN A 171 21.53 -3.70 -5.56
CA GLN A 171 22.42 -2.91 -6.42
C GLN A 171 23.26 -3.73 -7.42
N GLY A 172 22.79 -4.94 -7.81
CA GLY A 172 23.52 -5.81 -8.73
C GLY A 172 24.69 -6.57 -8.09
N ILE A 173 24.87 -6.48 -6.76
CA ILE A 173 25.81 -7.34 -6.03
C ILE A 173 25.20 -8.74 -5.97
N GLY A 174 26.02 -9.79 -6.25
CA GLY A 174 25.54 -11.17 -6.33
C GLY A 174 24.83 -11.53 -7.65
N VAL A 175 24.99 -10.73 -8.72
CA VAL A 175 24.54 -11.05 -10.07
C VAL A 175 25.76 -11.34 -10.95
N SER A 176 25.78 -12.51 -11.59
CA SER A 176 26.86 -12.96 -12.46
C SER A 176 26.31 -13.46 -13.79
N ILE A 177 27.06 -13.20 -14.90
CA ILE A 177 26.86 -13.88 -16.17
C ILE A 177 27.68 -15.16 -16.14
N VAL A 178 27.10 -16.24 -16.58
CA VAL A 178 27.73 -17.56 -16.62
C VAL A 178 27.64 -18.07 -18.05
N ASP A 179 28.77 -18.39 -18.64
CA ASP A 179 28.91 -18.69 -20.07
C ASP A 179 28.93 -20.19 -20.40
N SER A 180 29.11 -21.05 -19.39
CA SER A 180 29.20 -22.50 -19.56
C SER A 180 28.76 -23.24 -18.31
N TYR A 181 28.48 -24.53 -18.46
CA TYR A 181 28.15 -25.41 -17.34
C TYR A 181 29.29 -25.51 -16.31
N ALA A 182 30.53 -25.59 -16.79
CA ALA A 182 31.69 -25.63 -15.91
C ALA A 182 31.79 -24.34 -15.05
N SER A 183 31.56 -23.18 -15.65
CA SER A 183 31.50 -21.92 -14.93
C SER A 183 30.33 -21.88 -13.96
N LEU A 184 29.15 -22.37 -14.36
CA LEU A 184 27.96 -22.44 -13.48
C LEU A 184 28.27 -23.25 -12.22
N LYS A 185 28.82 -24.45 -12.40
CA LYS A 185 29.17 -25.33 -11.29
C LYS A 185 30.24 -24.71 -10.38
N SER A 186 31.29 -24.12 -10.96
CA SER A 186 32.37 -23.48 -10.21
C SER A 186 31.91 -22.29 -9.38
N VAL A 187 31.08 -21.40 -9.98
CA VAL A 187 30.52 -20.24 -9.28
C VAL A 187 29.54 -20.68 -8.17
N TYR A 188 28.70 -21.66 -8.46
CA TYR A 188 27.80 -22.25 -7.46
C TYR A 188 28.60 -22.79 -6.26
N GLN A 189 29.58 -23.64 -6.49
CA GLN A 189 30.40 -24.22 -5.42
C GLN A 189 31.15 -23.15 -4.61
N THR A 190 31.65 -22.11 -5.28
CA THR A 190 32.33 -20.99 -4.61
C THR A 190 31.38 -20.24 -3.67
N ILE A 191 30.16 -19.91 -4.13
CA ILE A 191 29.16 -19.22 -3.31
C ILE A 191 28.79 -20.08 -2.10
N ARG A 192 28.46 -21.36 -2.32
CA ARG A 192 28.05 -22.27 -1.24
C ARG A 192 29.18 -22.56 -0.25
N LYS A 193 30.44 -22.46 -0.69
CA LYS A 193 31.62 -22.57 0.20
C LYS A 193 31.78 -21.35 1.11
N LEU A 194 31.45 -20.17 0.59
CA LEU A 194 31.51 -18.91 1.34
C LEU A 194 30.33 -18.74 2.30
N ASP A 195 29.15 -19.18 1.88
CA ASP A 195 27.93 -19.15 2.66
C ASP A 195 27.02 -20.31 2.24
N GLU A 196 26.93 -21.33 3.10
CA GLU A 196 26.10 -22.52 2.88
C GLU A 196 24.59 -22.21 2.84
N THR A 197 24.17 -21.07 3.37
CA THR A 197 22.78 -20.65 3.45
C THR A 197 22.36 -19.83 2.24
N SER A 198 23.29 -19.42 1.38
CA SER A 198 22.97 -18.61 0.20
C SER A 198 21.97 -19.30 -0.71
N GLU A 199 20.90 -18.61 -1.01
CA GLU A 199 19.87 -19.05 -1.97
C GLU A 199 20.22 -18.55 -3.37
N ILE A 200 20.26 -19.46 -4.33
CA ILE A 200 20.75 -19.19 -5.69
C ILE A 200 19.62 -19.36 -6.69
N LEU A 201 19.41 -18.34 -7.51
CA LEU A 201 18.52 -18.32 -8.66
C LEU A 201 19.34 -18.33 -9.96
N VAL A 202 18.96 -19.16 -10.90
CA VAL A 202 19.42 -19.07 -12.31
C VAL A 202 18.29 -18.54 -13.17
N GLN A 203 18.64 -17.75 -14.18
CA GLN A 203 17.67 -17.08 -15.04
C GLN A 203 18.21 -17.03 -16.48
N GLU A 204 17.31 -17.15 -17.48
CA GLU A 204 17.70 -16.90 -18.86
C GLU A 204 18.19 -15.46 -19.04
N LYS A 205 19.23 -15.30 -19.86
CA LYS A 205 19.75 -13.97 -20.17
C LYS A 205 18.96 -13.33 -21.31
N ILE A 206 18.32 -12.20 -21.03
CA ILE A 206 17.68 -11.39 -22.05
C ILE A 206 18.74 -10.56 -22.78
N ASP A 207 18.73 -10.59 -24.11
CA ASP A 207 19.64 -9.81 -24.93
C ASP A 207 19.07 -8.39 -25.12
N SER A 208 19.56 -7.45 -24.32
CA SER A 208 19.18 -6.05 -24.39
C SER A 208 20.40 -5.13 -24.24
N ASN A 209 20.35 -3.93 -24.86
CA ASN A 209 21.38 -2.90 -24.70
C ASN A 209 21.12 -1.98 -23.52
N PHE A 210 19.92 -1.98 -23.00
CA PHE A 210 19.46 -1.08 -21.94
C PHE A 210 18.38 -1.75 -21.12
N ASP A 211 18.12 -1.21 -19.96
CA ASP A 211 16.90 -1.46 -19.24
C ASP A 211 16.10 -0.15 -19.01
N LEU A 212 14.85 -0.32 -18.70
CA LEU A 212 13.93 0.75 -18.34
C LEU A 212 13.55 0.61 -16.88
N ARG A 213 13.61 1.70 -16.13
CA ARG A 213 12.98 1.78 -14.80
C ARG A 213 11.80 2.71 -14.87
N ILE A 214 10.61 2.18 -14.60
CA ILE A 214 9.36 2.91 -14.54
C ILE A 214 8.96 3.02 -13.09
N GLN A 215 8.81 4.24 -12.54
CA GLN A 215 8.30 4.40 -11.18
C GLN A 215 6.80 4.63 -11.19
N VAL A 216 6.12 3.88 -10.33
CA VAL A 216 4.66 3.79 -10.27
C VAL A 216 4.19 4.02 -8.84
N ILE A 217 3.08 4.73 -8.68
CA ILE A 217 2.23 4.66 -7.48
C ILE A 217 0.97 3.88 -7.83
N LEU A 218 0.70 2.83 -7.07
CA LEU A 218 -0.54 2.07 -7.09
C LEU A 218 -1.50 2.68 -6.08
N LYS A 219 -2.60 3.29 -6.54
CA LYS A 219 -3.60 3.93 -5.65
C LYS A 219 -4.43 2.90 -4.88
N ASN A 220 -4.84 1.84 -5.55
CA ASN A 220 -5.68 0.79 -4.97
C ASN A 220 -5.20 -0.57 -5.47
N PHE A 221 -4.90 -1.47 -4.54
CA PHE A 221 -4.67 -2.86 -4.86
C PHE A 221 -5.98 -3.54 -5.30
N ASP A 222 -6.01 -4.08 -6.50
CA ASP A 222 -7.13 -4.89 -7.00
C ASP A 222 -6.62 -6.11 -7.76
N PRO A 223 -6.50 -7.27 -7.09
CA PRO A 223 -5.97 -8.49 -7.71
C PRO A 223 -6.90 -9.07 -8.78
N ILE A 224 -8.20 -8.72 -8.75
CA ILE A 224 -9.19 -9.26 -9.66
C ILE A 224 -9.25 -8.44 -10.96
N ASN A 225 -9.22 -7.11 -10.84
CA ASN A 225 -9.33 -6.19 -11.97
C ASN A 225 -8.22 -5.14 -11.93
N PRO A 226 -6.96 -5.52 -12.17
CA PRO A 226 -5.87 -4.54 -12.24
C PRO A 226 -6.13 -3.57 -13.39
N SER A 227 -6.23 -2.28 -13.07
CA SER A 227 -6.50 -1.22 -14.04
C SER A 227 -5.38 -0.19 -14.04
N VAL A 228 -5.07 0.34 -15.21
CA VAL A 228 -4.14 1.47 -15.37
C VAL A 228 -4.66 2.72 -14.64
N ASP A 229 -5.98 2.89 -14.53
CA ASP A 229 -6.60 4.01 -13.82
C ASP A 229 -6.26 4.02 -12.31
N ASN A 230 -5.89 2.85 -11.77
CA ASN A 230 -5.44 2.71 -10.38
C ASN A 230 -3.97 3.07 -10.19
N CYS A 231 -3.26 3.47 -11.25
CA CYS A 231 -1.85 3.81 -11.20
C CYS A 231 -1.58 5.27 -11.50
N ILE A 232 -0.49 5.78 -10.95
CA ILE A 232 0.14 7.03 -11.34
C ILE A 232 1.55 6.69 -11.82
N ILE A 233 1.87 6.99 -13.07
CA ILE A 233 3.23 6.90 -13.57
C ILE A 233 3.97 8.16 -13.17
N LEU A 234 4.94 8.01 -12.27
CA LEU A 234 5.75 9.13 -11.77
C LEU A 234 6.81 9.57 -12.79
N GLY A 235 7.29 8.62 -13.57
CA GLY A 235 8.28 8.85 -14.62
C GLY A 235 8.98 7.57 -15.01
N SER A 236 9.84 7.68 -16.02
CA SER A 236 10.66 6.58 -16.50
C SER A 236 12.06 7.03 -16.81
N MET A 237 13.01 6.12 -16.72
CA MET A 237 14.37 6.32 -17.18
C MET A 237 14.87 5.11 -17.93
N LYS A 238 15.58 5.36 -19.02
CA LYS A 238 16.43 4.40 -19.71
C LYS A 238 17.78 4.40 -19.03
N ARG A 239 18.29 3.20 -18.73
CA ARG A 239 19.63 3.00 -18.15
C ARG A 239 20.48 2.23 -19.14
N GLU A 240 21.68 2.71 -19.40
CA GLU A 240 22.64 2.07 -20.29
C GLU A 240 23.93 1.79 -19.51
N ALA A 241 24.47 0.59 -19.70
CA ALA A 241 25.73 0.22 -19.08
C ALA A 241 26.86 1.09 -19.60
N VAL A 242 27.85 1.38 -18.75
CA VAL A 242 29.09 2.07 -19.14
C VAL A 242 30.18 1.03 -19.28
N ASP A 243 30.93 1.15 -20.36
CA ASP A 243 32.08 0.29 -20.71
C ASP A 243 31.71 -1.19 -20.90
N LYS A 244 32.47 -2.09 -20.26
CA LYS A 244 32.35 -3.55 -20.39
C LYS A 244 31.44 -4.21 -19.36
N ASP A 245 30.77 -3.42 -18.48
CA ASP A 245 29.80 -3.98 -17.51
C ASP A 245 28.49 -4.29 -18.23
N PHE A 246 27.89 -5.41 -17.89
CA PHE A 246 26.55 -5.77 -18.40
C PHE A 246 25.42 -5.19 -17.53
N ARG A 247 25.77 -4.69 -16.34
CA ARG A 247 24.82 -4.10 -15.39
C ARG A 247 24.59 -2.63 -15.74
N THR A 248 23.33 -2.27 -15.81
CA THR A 248 22.87 -0.93 -16.21
C THR A 248 22.62 0.00 -15.03
N ASN A 249 22.92 -0.45 -13.80
CA ASN A 249 22.61 0.26 -12.57
C ASN A 249 23.27 1.64 -12.50
N TYR A 250 22.47 2.69 -12.31
CA TYR A 250 22.96 4.07 -12.15
C TYR A 250 23.97 4.22 -11.01
N SER A 251 23.78 3.49 -9.90
CA SER A 251 24.72 3.47 -8.77
C SER A 251 26.11 2.95 -9.11
N LEU A 252 26.25 2.18 -10.21
CA LEU A 252 27.52 1.65 -10.73
C LEU A 252 28.10 2.51 -11.86
N GLY A 253 27.56 3.72 -12.08
CA GLY A 253 28.03 4.66 -13.09
C GLY A 253 27.27 4.62 -14.42
N GLY A 254 26.18 3.83 -14.52
CA GLY A 254 25.34 3.78 -15.71
C GLY A 254 24.78 5.15 -16.09
N SER A 255 24.66 5.41 -17.40
CA SER A 255 24.00 6.64 -17.88
C SER A 255 22.49 6.52 -17.77
N VAL A 256 21.83 7.67 -17.54
CA VAL A 256 20.36 7.74 -17.49
C VAL A 256 19.84 8.82 -18.41
N SER A 257 18.73 8.53 -19.08
CA SER A 257 17.99 9.49 -19.91
C SER A 257 16.50 9.29 -19.74
N ASN A 258 15.73 10.35 -19.98
CA ASN A 258 14.28 10.22 -20.02
C ASN A 258 13.86 9.27 -21.14
N TYR A 259 12.79 8.52 -20.90
CA TYR A 259 12.22 7.59 -21.87
C TYR A 259 10.72 7.77 -21.93
N GLU A 260 10.20 8.09 -23.11
CA GLU A 260 8.76 8.16 -23.33
C GLU A 260 8.18 6.74 -23.38
N ILE A 261 7.29 6.44 -22.44
CA ILE A 261 6.80 5.07 -22.24
C ILE A 261 5.59 4.84 -23.16
N PRO A 262 5.61 3.81 -24.02
CA PRO A 262 4.41 3.38 -24.74
C PRO A 262 3.36 2.75 -23.81
N GLU A 263 2.10 2.79 -24.22
CA GLU A 263 0.95 2.37 -23.40
C GLU A 263 1.04 0.92 -22.91
N ASP A 264 1.56 0.02 -23.72
CA ASP A 264 1.76 -1.40 -23.34
C ASP A 264 2.73 -1.56 -22.18
N LEU A 265 3.78 -0.74 -22.11
CA LEU A 265 4.72 -0.75 -20.97
C LEU A 265 4.13 -0.07 -19.73
N VAL A 266 3.26 0.93 -19.90
CA VAL A 266 2.48 1.50 -18.79
C VAL A 266 1.60 0.43 -18.16
N GLU A 267 0.87 -0.32 -19.00
CA GLU A 267 -0.01 -1.41 -18.54
C GLU A 267 0.79 -2.50 -17.80
N ILE A 268 1.93 -2.92 -18.36
CA ILE A 268 2.82 -3.91 -17.74
C ILE A 268 3.32 -3.42 -16.37
N ALA A 269 3.77 -2.16 -16.27
CA ALA A 269 4.28 -1.60 -15.02
C ALA A 269 3.18 -1.50 -13.95
N CYS A 270 1.98 -1.08 -14.32
CA CYS A 270 0.83 -1.01 -13.42
C CYS A 270 0.41 -2.39 -12.92
N LYS A 271 0.31 -3.37 -13.81
CA LYS A 271 0.00 -4.75 -13.45
C LYS A 271 1.08 -5.37 -12.57
N ALA A 272 2.35 -5.05 -12.80
CA ALA A 272 3.45 -5.53 -11.99
C ALA A 272 3.39 -4.97 -10.55
N ALA A 273 3.16 -3.67 -10.40
CA ALA A 273 2.97 -3.05 -9.08
C ALA A 273 1.78 -3.67 -8.34
N ASN A 274 0.67 -3.92 -9.06
CA ASN A 274 -0.51 -4.55 -8.51
C ASN A 274 -0.26 -6.03 -8.14
N ALA A 275 0.46 -6.79 -8.96
CA ALA A 275 0.74 -8.20 -8.67
C ALA A 275 1.49 -8.40 -7.35
N VAL A 276 2.43 -7.51 -7.03
CA VAL A 276 3.21 -7.57 -5.78
C VAL A 276 2.62 -6.71 -4.65
N GLY A 277 1.48 -6.06 -4.86
CA GLY A 277 0.81 -5.21 -3.87
C GLY A 277 1.62 -3.97 -3.44
N CYS A 278 2.54 -3.50 -4.26
CA CYS A 278 3.47 -2.45 -3.88
C CYS A 278 2.92 -1.07 -4.26
N HIS A 279 2.68 -0.22 -3.25
CA HIS A 279 2.10 1.12 -3.46
C HIS A 279 3.03 2.07 -4.21
N TRP A 280 4.32 2.08 -3.91
CA TRP A 280 5.32 2.86 -4.62
C TRP A 280 6.51 1.99 -4.99
N CYS A 281 6.69 1.72 -6.26
CA CYS A 281 7.76 0.86 -6.73
C CYS A 281 8.45 1.38 -7.98
N GLY A 282 9.60 0.77 -8.26
CA GLY A 282 10.30 0.88 -9.53
C GLY A 282 10.25 -0.46 -10.24
N VAL A 283 9.64 -0.52 -11.42
CA VAL A 283 9.56 -1.70 -12.26
C VAL A 283 10.69 -1.66 -13.28
N ASP A 284 11.57 -2.67 -13.25
CA ASP A 284 12.71 -2.78 -14.16
C ASP A 284 12.36 -3.72 -15.32
N ILE A 285 12.42 -3.20 -16.55
CA ILE A 285 12.03 -3.91 -17.76
C ILE A 285 13.16 -3.91 -18.77
N MET A 286 13.50 -5.09 -19.32
CA MET A 286 14.33 -5.22 -20.51
C MET A 286 13.48 -5.54 -21.73
N ILE A 287 13.88 -4.99 -22.88
CA ILE A 287 13.28 -5.30 -24.18
C ILE A 287 14.27 -6.13 -24.98
N ASP A 288 13.89 -7.37 -25.30
CA ASP A 288 14.73 -8.25 -26.11
C ASP A 288 14.96 -7.68 -27.50
N LYS A 289 16.22 -7.66 -27.94
CA LYS A 289 16.62 -7.04 -29.22
C LYS A 289 15.96 -7.65 -30.44
N LYS A 290 15.78 -8.98 -30.43
CA LYS A 290 15.28 -9.76 -31.58
C LYS A 290 13.75 -9.80 -31.60
N SER A 291 13.16 -10.25 -30.51
CA SER A 291 11.71 -10.46 -30.42
C SER A 291 10.93 -9.18 -30.14
N LYS A 292 11.62 -8.11 -29.68
CA LYS A 292 11.04 -6.86 -29.19
C LYS A 292 10.08 -7.05 -27.98
N LYS A 293 10.08 -8.21 -27.36
CA LYS A 293 9.24 -8.50 -26.20
C LYS A 293 9.84 -7.86 -24.95
N PRO A 294 9.01 -7.24 -24.10
CA PRO A 294 9.41 -6.78 -22.79
C PRO A 294 9.50 -7.96 -21.81
N TYR A 295 10.41 -7.84 -20.85
CA TYR A 295 10.55 -8.77 -19.73
C TYR A 295 10.80 -7.99 -18.45
N ILE A 296 9.99 -8.24 -17.41
CA ILE A 296 10.17 -7.63 -16.08
C ILE A 296 11.29 -8.38 -15.37
N LEU A 297 12.31 -7.65 -14.93
CA LEU A 297 13.44 -8.21 -14.22
C LEU A 297 13.28 -8.24 -12.71
N GLU A 298 12.68 -7.17 -12.18
CA GLU A 298 12.42 -6.97 -10.75
C GLU A 298 11.37 -5.86 -10.53
N VAL A 299 10.71 -5.91 -9.39
CA VAL A 299 9.93 -4.80 -8.83
C VAL A 299 10.62 -4.39 -7.54
N ASN A 300 10.99 -3.12 -7.44
CA ASN A 300 11.76 -2.59 -6.32
C ASN A 300 10.87 -1.73 -5.43
N SER A 301 10.60 -2.18 -4.20
CA SER A 301 9.76 -1.49 -3.21
C SER A 301 10.40 -0.23 -2.60
N SER A 302 11.70 -0.05 -2.80
CA SER A 302 12.44 1.12 -2.29
C SER A 302 13.25 1.78 -3.41
N PRO A 303 12.61 2.26 -4.51
CA PRO A 303 13.30 2.74 -5.68
C PRO A 303 14.09 4.00 -5.39
N GLY A 304 15.34 4.07 -5.89
CA GLY A 304 16.16 5.29 -5.81
C GLY A 304 15.54 6.42 -6.64
N THR A 305 15.57 7.62 -6.11
CA THR A 305 14.92 8.79 -6.73
C THR A 305 15.87 9.66 -7.54
N GLU A 306 17.19 9.58 -7.31
CA GLU A 306 18.18 10.47 -7.93
C GLU A 306 18.26 10.30 -9.45
N GLY A 307 18.47 9.07 -9.94
CA GLY A 307 18.66 8.80 -11.37
C GLY A 307 17.43 9.22 -12.19
N ILE A 308 16.23 8.85 -11.72
CA ILE A 308 14.99 9.18 -12.42
C ILE A 308 14.70 10.68 -12.35
N SER A 309 14.94 11.35 -11.20
CA SER A 309 14.77 12.80 -11.08
C SER A 309 15.67 13.56 -12.05
N LYS A 310 16.92 13.06 -12.23
CA LYS A 310 17.85 13.62 -13.23
C LYS A 310 17.33 13.39 -14.65
N ALA A 311 16.82 12.20 -14.95
CA ALA A 311 16.32 11.85 -16.27
C ALA A 311 15.10 12.70 -16.67
N ILE A 312 14.15 12.92 -15.75
CA ILE A 312 12.91 13.67 -16.03
C ILE A 312 13.02 15.19 -15.74
N GLY A 313 14.16 15.65 -15.18
CA GLY A 313 14.43 17.08 -14.92
C GLY A 313 13.68 17.68 -13.71
N LYS A 314 13.05 16.84 -12.84
CA LYS A 314 12.36 17.31 -11.63
C LYS A 314 12.54 16.32 -10.47
N PRO A 315 12.49 16.76 -9.20
CA PRO A 315 12.49 15.84 -8.06
C PRO A 315 11.23 14.98 -8.04
N ILE A 316 11.35 13.68 -8.29
CA ILE A 316 10.22 12.73 -8.32
C ILE A 316 9.54 12.61 -6.95
N VAL A 317 10.24 12.91 -5.87
CA VAL A 317 9.70 12.94 -4.50
C VAL A 317 8.54 13.92 -4.37
N ASN A 318 8.47 14.95 -5.22
CA ASN A 318 7.35 15.88 -5.22
C ASN A 318 6.03 15.18 -5.54
N ASP A 319 6.02 14.34 -6.58
CA ASP A 319 4.82 13.61 -6.98
C ASP A 319 4.43 12.56 -5.93
N VAL A 320 5.40 11.97 -5.24
CA VAL A 320 5.15 11.06 -4.11
C VAL A 320 4.53 11.81 -2.95
N LEU A 321 5.07 13.00 -2.60
CA LEU A 321 4.53 13.84 -1.53
C LEU A 321 3.12 14.33 -1.86
N ASP A 322 2.84 14.72 -3.10
CA ASP A 322 1.50 15.12 -3.53
C ASP A 322 0.48 13.99 -3.30
N TYR A 323 0.90 12.73 -3.45
CA TYR A 323 0.07 11.57 -3.18
C TYR A 323 -0.11 11.28 -1.68
N ILE A 324 0.99 11.24 -0.91
CA ILE A 324 0.93 10.79 0.49
C ILE A 324 0.43 11.86 1.47
N LEU A 325 0.50 13.14 1.11
CA LEU A 325 -0.03 14.23 1.92
C LEU A 325 -1.56 14.38 1.80
N ASP A 326 -2.16 13.81 0.76
CA ASP A 326 -3.61 13.72 0.63
C ASP A 326 -4.12 12.48 1.38
N LYS A 327 -4.74 12.72 2.53
CA LYS A 327 -5.31 11.64 3.39
C LYS A 327 -6.38 10.79 2.69
N ALA A 328 -6.99 11.29 1.60
CA ALA A 328 -7.93 10.51 0.80
C ALA A 328 -7.27 9.30 0.12
N ASN A 329 -5.94 9.34 -0.08
CA ASN A 329 -5.16 8.26 -0.68
C ASN A 329 -4.66 7.22 0.34
N TRP A 330 -4.87 7.45 1.64
CA TRP A 330 -4.35 6.55 2.66
C TRP A 330 -5.11 5.22 2.64
N SER A 331 -4.34 4.14 2.65
CA SER A 331 -4.79 2.76 2.81
C SER A 331 -3.95 2.08 3.89
N TYR A 332 -4.45 0.98 4.43
CA TYR A 332 -3.85 0.35 5.60
C TYR A 332 -3.58 -1.12 5.31
N SER A 333 -2.61 -1.71 6.00
CA SER A 333 -2.33 -3.14 5.97
C SER A 333 -3.49 -3.97 6.53
N ASN A 334 -3.50 -5.25 6.22
CA ASN A 334 -4.58 -6.17 6.56
C ASN A 334 -4.88 -6.20 8.07
N LEU A 335 -6.17 -6.04 8.41
CA LEU A 335 -6.71 -6.16 9.76
C LEU A 335 -7.90 -7.12 9.75
N GLU A 336 -7.82 -8.21 10.51
CA GLU A 336 -8.98 -9.10 10.69
C GLU A 336 -10.01 -8.42 11.59
N ILE A 337 -11.25 -8.39 11.12
CA ILE A 337 -12.42 -7.87 11.83
C ILE A 337 -13.55 -8.89 11.85
N GLY A 338 -14.54 -8.69 12.69
CA GLY A 338 -15.81 -9.41 12.65
C GLY A 338 -16.72 -8.93 11.51
N TYR A 339 -17.75 -9.69 11.20
CA TYR A 339 -18.77 -9.26 10.24
C TYR A 339 -19.64 -8.10 10.79
N LEU A 340 -19.64 -7.89 12.11
CA LEU A 340 -20.22 -6.75 12.83
C LEU A 340 -19.12 -6.06 13.63
N GLU A 341 -19.06 -4.76 13.52
CA GLU A 341 -18.17 -3.88 14.30
C GLU A 341 -18.89 -2.56 14.59
N GLN A 342 -18.39 -1.79 15.54
CA GLN A 342 -18.88 -0.43 15.80
C GLN A 342 -18.13 0.59 14.93
N ILE A 343 -18.85 1.53 14.35
CA ILE A 343 -18.31 2.71 13.68
C ILE A 343 -18.88 3.97 14.30
N THR A 344 -18.20 5.10 14.11
CA THR A 344 -18.71 6.41 14.49
C THR A 344 -18.80 7.31 13.26
N VAL A 345 -19.97 7.93 13.04
CA VAL A 345 -20.12 8.98 12.04
C VAL A 345 -20.20 10.31 12.77
N PRO A 346 -19.21 11.22 12.55
CA PRO A 346 -19.19 12.52 13.22
C PRO A 346 -20.48 13.30 13.08
N GLY A 347 -20.97 13.84 14.20
CA GLY A 347 -22.24 14.56 14.27
C GLY A 347 -23.49 13.67 14.40
N ILE A 348 -23.40 12.39 14.07
CA ILE A 348 -24.47 11.40 14.22
C ILE A 348 -24.27 10.61 15.51
N GLY A 349 -23.15 9.92 15.63
CA GLY A 349 -22.79 9.08 16.76
C GLY A 349 -22.27 7.71 16.34
N SER A 350 -22.06 6.84 17.33
CA SER A 350 -21.59 5.46 17.12
C SER A 350 -22.76 4.54 16.80
N MET A 351 -22.50 3.55 15.94
CA MET A 351 -23.52 2.58 15.51
C MET A 351 -22.88 1.26 15.08
N ILE A 352 -23.67 0.19 15.10
CA ILE A 352 -23.23 -1.10 14.57
C ILE A 352 -23.25 -1.05 13.06
N ALA A 353 -22.13 -1.47 12.46
CA ALA A 353 -21.97 -1.64 11.03
C ALA A 353 -21.85 -3.12 10.67
N LYS A 354 -22.52 -3.54 9.62
CA LYS A 354 -22.27 -4.82 8.96
C LYS A 354 -21.24 -4.61 7.88
N PHE A 355 -20.17 -5.41 7.91
CA PHE A 355 -19.14 -5.46 6.89
C PHE A 355 -19.45 -6.60 5.92
N ASP A 356 -19.98 -6.26 4.76
CA ASP A 356 -20.48 -7.23 3.79
C ASP A 356 -19.58 -7.27 2.55
N THR A 357 -18.77 -8.32 2.46
CA THR A 357 -17.83 -8.53 1.33
C THR A 357 -18.53 -8.68 -0.02
N GLY A 358 -19.82 -9.04 -0.03
CA GLY A 358 -20.67 -9.09 -1.23
C GLY A 358 -21.13 -7.70 -1.69
N ASN A 359 -21.07 -6.67 -0.83
CA ASN A 359 -21.55 -5.34 -1.17
C ASN A 359 -20.58 -4.58 -2.08
N GLY A 360 -20.79 -4.69 -3.40
CA GLY A 360 -20.04 -3.98 -4.44
C GLY A 360 -20.60 -2.59 -4.79
N ALA A 361 -21.58 -2.06 -4.05
CA ALA A 361 -22.18 -0.76 -4.33
C ALA A 361 -21.16 0.39 -4.26
N LYS A 362 -21.41 1.47 -5.01
CA LYS A 362 -20.54 2.66 -5.07
C LYS A 362 -20.44 3.43 -3.74
N SER A 363 -21.36 3.20 -2.80
CA SER A 363 -21.43 3.84 -1.49
C SER A 363 -21.75 2.82 -0.40
N CYS A 364 -21.35 3.11 0.84
CA CYS A 364 -21.93 2.49 2.01
C CYS A 364 -23.39 2.97 2.17
N THR A 365 -24.18 2.32 3.02
CA THR A 365 -25.52 2.84 3.34
C THR A 365 -25.63 3.12 4.84
N ILE A 366 -26.31 4.21 5.18
CA ILE A 366 -26.62 4.60 6.56
C ILE A 366 -28.13 4.74 6.71
N HIS A 367 -28.65 4.38 7.89
CA HIS A 367 -30.06 4.58 8.20
C HIS A 367 -30.42 6.07 8.21
N ALA A 368 -31.60 6.37 7.65
CA ALA A 368 -32.23 7.69 7.71
C ALA A 368 -33.73 7.55 7.96
N ASP A 369 -34.23 8.39 8.85
CA ASP A 369 -35.67 8.44 9.18
C ASP A 369 -36.48 9.16 8.10
N GLU A 370 -35.91 10.25 7.56
CA GLU A 370 -36.50 11.04 6.47
C GLU A 370 -35.41 11.40 5.45
N ILE A 371 -35.80 11.45 4.17
CA ILE A 371 -34.94 11.79 3.08
C ILE A 371 -35.67 12.64 2.06
N GLU A 372 -35.14 13.82 1.75
CA GLU A 372 -35.70 14.76 0.77
C GLU A 372 -34.60 15.30 -0.13
N GLU A 373 -34.78 15.18 -1.44
CA GLU A 373 -33.86 15.80 -2.42
C GLU A 373 -34.36 17.18 -2.84
N LYS A 374 -33.50 18.20 -2.70
CA LYS A 374 -33.77 19.58 -3.18
C LYS A 374 -32.66 20.06 -4.10
N GLY A 375 -32.85 19.87 -5.39
CA GLY A 375 -31.83 20.17 -6.41
C GLY A 375 -30.58 19.32 -6.21
N LYS A 376 -29.43 19.94 -5.92
CA LYS A 376 -28.17 19.24 -5.64
C LYS A 376 -27.93 18.98 -4.15
N LYS A 377 -28.90 19.22 -3.29
CA LYS A 377 -28.80 18.99 -1.84
C LYS A 377 -29.67 17.82 -1.42
N LEU A 378 -29.12 16.99 -0.53
CA LEU A 378 -29.84 15.98 0.20
C LEU A 378 -30.11 16.50 1.60
N ILE A 379 -31.38 16.54 1.98
CA ILE A 379 -31.84 16.84 3.33
C ILE A 379 -32.30 15.52 3.93
N TRP A 380 -31.74 15.14 5.04
CA TRP A 380 -32.05 13.86 5.66
C TRP A 380 -32.00 13.97 7.19
N SER A 381 -32.63 13.03 7.88
CA SER A 381 -32.62 13.00 9.34
C SER A 381 -32.33 11.60 9.86
N VAL A 382 -31.77 11.54 11.05
CA VAL A 382 -31.53 10.30 11.78
C VAL A 382 -31.55 10.61 13.30
N GLY A 383 -32.33 9.85 14.06
CA GLY A 383 -32.44 10.01 15.50
C GLY A 383 -32.83 11.43 15.91
N GLY A 384 -33.73 12.08 15.17
CA GLY A 384 -34.19 13.44 15.40
C GLY A 384 -33.21 14.55 15.00
N LYS A 385 -32.02 14.23 14.53
CA LYS A 385 -31.04 15.20 14.01
C LYS A 385 -31.21 15.35 12.50
N LYS A 386 -31.12 16.58 11.99
CA LYS A 386 -31.25 16.91 10.56
C LYS A 386 -29.95 17.33 9.96
N PHE A 387 -29.67 16.85 8.75
CA PHE A 387 -28.44 17.07 8.00
C PHE A 387 -28.74 17.59 6.59
N VAL A 388 -27.82 18.37 6.04
CA VAL A 388 -27.90 18.88 4.65
C VAL A 388 -26.54 18.70 4.01
N ASN A 389 -26.47 17.87 2.97
CA ASN A 389 -25.24 17.56 2.26
C ASN A 389 -25.38 17.80 0.76
N ASP A 390 -24.26 18.01 0.08
CA ASP A 390 -24.22 18.03 -1.38
C ASP A 390 -24.32 16.61 -1.94
N ILE A 391 -25.18 16.43 -2.95
CA ILE A 391 -25.24 15.17 -3.71
C ILE A 391 -24.07 15.17 -4.67
N ILE A 392 -23.18 14.18 -4.53
CA ILE A 392 -21.98 14.02 -5.36
C ILE A 392 -22.14 12.98 -6.50
N GLY A 393 -23.26 12.29 -6.51
CA GLY A 393 -23.57 11.27 -7.51
C GLY A 393 -24.74 10.40 -7.08
N TYR A 394 -24.94 9.31 -7.83
CA TYR A 394 -26.00 8.35 -7.59
C TYR A 394 -25.47 6.92 -7.70
N SER A 395 -26.05 6.01 -6.94
CA SER A 395 -25.79 4.57 -6.98
C SER A 395 -27.09 3.83 -7.20
N ASP A 396 -27.11 2.96 -8.20
CA ASP A 396 -28.20 2.01 -8.38
C ASP A 396 -28.01 0.84 -7.43
N ALA A 397 -29.08 0.44 -6.79
CA ALA A 397 -29.11 -0.72 -5.90
C ALA A 397 -30.28 -1.62 -6.28
N GLU A 398 -30.00 -2.88 -6.50
CA GLU A 398 -31.01 -3.89 -6.70
C GLU A 398 -31.58 -4.34 -5.34
N VAL A 399 -32.89 -4.21 -5.16
CA VAL A 399 -33.62 -4.68 -3.98
C VAL A 399 -34.72 -5.61 -4.47
N GLY A 400 -34.47 -6.92 -4.41
CA GLY A 400 -35.37 -7.90 -4.99
C GLY A 400 -35.34 -7.82 -6.54
N ARG A 401 -36.48 -7.43 -7.15
CA ARG A 401 -36.61 -7.24 -8.61
C ARG A 401 -36.57 -5.80 -9.04
N ASP A 402 -36.49 -4.88 -8.10
CA ASP A 402 -36.54 -3.43 -8.36
C ASP A 402 -35.16 -2.79 -8.24
N THR A 403 -34.87 -1.86 -9.14
CA THR A 403 -33.67 -1.03 -9.09
C THR A 403 -34.03 0.32 -8.48
N HIS A 404 -33.38 0.68 -7.39
CA HIS A 404 -33.55 1.98 -6.73
C HIS A 404 -32.29 2.82 -6.89
N THR A 405 -32.44 3.98 -7.50
CA THR A 405 -31.37 4.99 -7.58
C THR A 405 -31.30 5.75 -6.25
N ARG A 406 -30.11 5.80 -5.64
CA ARG A 406 -29.86 6.42 -4.33
C ARG A 406 -28.86 7.55 -4.45
N PRO A 407 -29.12 8.73 -3.85
CA PRO A 407 -28.14 9.80 -3.82
C PRO A 407 -26.92 9.41 -2.98
N ILE A 408 -25.76 9.83 -3.43
CA ILE A 408 -24.48 9.66 -2.74
C ILE A 408 -24.06 11.01 -2.17
N ILE A 409 -23.70 11.02 -0.90
CA ILE A 409 -23.07 12.14 -0.22
C ILE A 409 -21.72 11.71 0.34
N GLN A 410 -20.91 12.66 0.80
CA GLN A 410 -19.65 12.37 1.50
C GLN A 410 -19.76 12.73 2.98
N THR A 411 -19.13 11.94 3.82
CA THR A 411 -18.96 12.21 5.25
C THR A 411 -17.67 11.60 5.75
N ASN A 412 -17.21 12.06 6.91
CA ASN A 412 -16.11 11.39 7.61
C ASN A 412 -16.68 10.21 8.42
N LEU A 413 -15.85 9.19 8.62
CA LEU A 413 -16.18 8.03 9.42
C LEU A 413 -14.98 7.71 10.32
N GLU A 414 -15.23 7.35 11.57
CA GLU A 414 -14.22 6.83 12.47
C GLU A 414 -14.41 5.33 12.68
N PHE A 415 -13.33 4.58 12.52
CA PHE A 415 -13.31 3.14 12.76
C PHE A 415 -12.01 2.75 13.45
N ASN A 416 -12.13 2.12 14.62
CA ASN A 416 -10.97 1.66 15.42
C ASN A 416 -9.89 2.76 15.61
N GLY A 417 -10.33 3.98 15.96
CA GLY A 417 -9.45 5.13 16.18
C GLY A 417 -8.90 5.81 14.92
N ILE A 418 -9.26 5.30 13.73
CA ILE A 418 -8.86 5.89 12.45
C ILE A 418 -10.00 6.76 11.90
N LEU A 419 -9.71 8.02 11.65
CA LEU A 419 -10.61 8.92 10.94
C LEU A 419 -10.44 8.76 9.43
N VAL A 420 -11.47 8.26 8.77
CA VAL A 420 -11.53 8.05 7.32
C VAL A 420 -12.29 9.21 6.69
N PRO A 421 -11.62 10.14 6.01
CA PRO A 421 -12.30 11.25 5.37
C PRO A 421 -13.00 10.81 4.08
N ASP A 422 -14.00 11.60 3.66
CA ASP A 422 -14.63 11.51 2.34
C ASP A 422 -15.23 10.13 2.00
N VAL A 423 -15.79 9.45 3.03
CA VAL A 423 -16.48 8.19 2.81
C VAL A 423 -17.79 8.45 2.07
N LYS A 424 -17.99 7.76 0.96
CA LYS A 424 -19.24 7.81 0.18
C LYS A 424 -20.33 7.02 0.88
N ILE A 425 -21.41 7.68 1.24
CA ILE A 425 -22.58 7.07 1.87
C ILE A 425 -23.87 7.43 1.15
N SER A 426 -24.85 6.55 1.21
CA SER A 426 -26.23 6.82 0.79
C SER A 426 -27.15 6.67 2.00
N PRO A 427 -27.76 7.74 2.49
CA PRO A 427 -28.85 7.67 3.46
C PRO A 427 -30.04 6.92 2.86
N VAL A 428 -30.55 5.93 3.56
CA VAL A 428 -31.69 5.10 3.14
C VAL A 428 -32.45 4.62 4.37
N ASP A 429 -33.72 4.35 4.23
CA ASP A 429 -34.47 3.67 5.29
C ASP A 429 -33.93 2.25 5.47
N ARG A 430 -33.41 1.96 6.66
CA ARG A 430 -32.89 0.65 7.06
C ARG A 430 -33.65 0.03 8.22
N THR A 431 -34.89 0.49 8.47
CA THR A 431 -35.73 0.02 9.57
C THR A 431 -35.89 -1.51 9.56
N GLU A 432 -36.04 -2.10 8.40
CA GLU A 432 -36.18 -3.56 8.22
C GLU A 432 -34.82 -4.29 8.06
N LYS A 433 -33.70 -3.63 8.27
CA LYS A 433 -32.36 -4.22 8.11
C LYS A 433 -31.74 -4.57 9.45
N SER A 434 -30.79 -5.50 9.45
CA SER A 434 -30.13 -5.99 10.67
C SER A 434 -29.22 -4.97 11.35
N THR A 435 -28.76 -3.95 10.63
CA THR A 435 -27.84 -2.92 11.14
C THR A 435 -28.14 -1.56 10.55
N PRO A 436 -27.91 -0.47 11.30
CA PRO A 436 -28.08 0.89 10.78
C PRO A 436 -27.05 1.30 9.73
N PHE A 437 -25.91 0.61 9.66
CA PHE A 437 -24.88 0.88 8.66
C PHE A 437 -24.48 -0.40 7.93
N LEU A 438 -24.24 -0.27 6.61
CA LEU A 438 -23.71 -1.34 5.78
C LEU A 438 -22.47 -0.84 5.05
N ALA A 439 -21.32 -1.37 5.41
CA ALA A 439 -20.06 -1.09 4.75
C ALA A 439 -19.98 -1.75 3.37
N ASN A 440 -19.38 -1.06 2.41
CA ASN A 440 -19.11 -1.61 1.08
C ASN A 440 -17.65 -2.07 0.94
N ARG A 441 -17.38 -2.82 -0.13
CA ARG A 441 -16.01 -3.30 -0.43
C ARG A 441 -14.98 -2.18 -0.59
N ALA A 442 -15.38 -1.02 -1.11
CA ALA A 442 -14.45 0.09 -1.29
C ALA A 442 -13.93 0.64 0.05
N LEU A 443 -14.81 0.78 1.05
CA LEU A 443 -14.40 1.15 2.41
C LEU A 443 -13.51 0.07 3.04
N MET A 444 -13.90 -1.21 2.90
CA MET A 444 -13.10 -2.32 3.44
C MET A 444 -11.71 -2.39 2.82
N LYS A 445 -11.59 -2.25 1.49
CA LYS A 445 -10.31 -2.18 0.79
C LYS A 445 -9.45 -1.01 1.28
N ARG A 446 -10.05 0.19 1.40
CA ARG A 446 -9.34 1.38 1.88
C ARG A 446 -8.79 1.19 3.29
N LEU A 447 -9.55 0.51 4.16
CA LEU A 447 -9.15 0.21 5.53
C LEU A 447 -8.33 -1.08 5.66
N GLY A 448 -8.07 -1.82 4.58
CA GLY A 448 -7.33 -3.09 4.61
C GLY A 448 -8.01 -4.12 5.53
N LEU A 449 -9.33 -4.32 5.39
CA LEU A 449 -10.08 -5.19 6.29
C LEU A 449 -10.27 -6.59 5.72
N ILE A 450 -9.99 -7.60 6.53
CA ILE A 450 -10.33 -9.01 6.29
C ILE A 450 -11.49 -9.36 7.20
N VAL A 451 -12.66 -9.65 6.62
CA VAL A 451 -13.86 -9.96 7.39
C VAL A 451 -13.91 -11.44 7.73
N ASN A 452 -13.90 -11.76 9.03
CA ASN A 452 -14.14 -13.11 9.52
C ASN A 452 -15.64 -13.28 9.80
N PRO A 453 -16.37 -14.11 9.01
CA PRO A 453 -17.81 -14.25 9.16
C PRO A 453 -18.23 -14.98 10.46
N ASN A 454 -17.29 -15.60 11.16
CA ASN A 454 -17.54 -16.33 12.41
C ASN A 454 -17.33 -15.45 13.66
N LYS A 455 -16.93 -14.18 13.48
CA LYS A 455 -16.62 -13.28 14.58
C LYS A 455 -17.40 -11.98 14.48
N ALA A 456 -17.66 -11.34 15.62
CA ALA A 456 -18.22 -10.00 15.71
C ALA A 456 -17.46 -9.24 16.79
N PHE A 457 -17.33 -7.92 16.65
CA PHE A 457 -16.68 -7.03 17.61
C PHE A 457 -15.26 -7.47 17.98
N VAL A 458 -14.44 -7.74 16.94
CA VAL A 458 -13.06 -8.20 17.11
C VAL A 458 -12.14 -7.05 17.50
N VAL A 459 -12.36 -5.88 16.91
CA VAL A 459 -11.52 -4.69 17.09
C VAL A 459 -12.25 -3.53 17.76
N THR A 460 -13.56 -3.65 17.92
CA THR A 460 -14.40 -2.66 18.60
C THR A 460 -15.17 -3.32 19.73
N ASN A 461 -15.62 -2.51 20.70
CA ASN A 461 -16.44 -3.04 21.80
C ASN A 461 -17.84 -3.38 21.33
N GLU A 462 -18.37 -4.49 21.80
CA GLU A 462 -19.79 -4.79 21.67
C GLU A 462 -20.59 -3.81 22.54
N PRO A 463 -21.61 -3.14 21.98
CA PRO A 463 -22.43 -2.22 22.76
C PRO A 463 -23.27 -2.94 23.82
N GLU A 464 -23.23 -2.49 25.08
CA GLU A 464 -23.86 -3.17 26.22
C GLU A 464 -25.37 -3.31 26.09
N ASP A 465 -26.09 -2.38 25.44
CA ASP A 465 -27.55 -2.22 25.62
C ASP A 465 -28.44 -2.64 24.45
N LYS A 466 -27.92 -3.08 23.29
CA LYS A 466 -28.76 -3.05 22.08
C LYS A 466 -28.61 -4.19 21.08
N TYR A 467 -27.80 -5.17 21.38
CA TYR A 467 -27.74 -6.39 20.61
C TYR A 467 -28.20 -7.56 21.48
N ALA A 468 -29.45 -7.97 21.32
CA ALA A 468 -29.92 -9.22 21.91
C ALA A 468 -29.91 -10.32 20.82
N PRO A 469 -28.95 -11.28 20.85
CA PRO A 469 -28.97 -12.43 19.94
C PRO A 469 -30.30 -13.17 20.07
N GLY A 470 -31.00 -13.39 18.96
CA GLY A 470 -32.24 -14.17 18.90
C GLY A 470 -33.53 -13.39 18.90
N LYS A 471 -33.54 -12.07 18.88
CA LYS A 471 -34.75 -11.30 18.63
C LYS A 471 -35.21 -11.40 17.18
N ALA A 472 -36.53 -11.34 16.96
CA ALA A 472 -37.12 -11.37 15.63
C ALA A 472 -36.61 -10.23 14.74
N LYS A 473 -36.64 -10.39 13.42
CA LYS A 473 -36.04 -9.46 12.45
C LYS A 473 -36.47 -7.99 12.63
N GLY A 474 -37.65 -7.66 13.13
CA GLY A 474 -38.10 -6.30 13.37
C GLY A 474 -37.67 -5.69 14.73
N GLU A 475 -37.03 -6.50 15.60
CA GLU A 475 -36.63 -6.07 16.95
C GLU A 475 -35.12 -5.93 17.12
N GLN A 476 -34.35 -6.28 16.07
CA GLN A 476 -32.86 -6.31 16.07
C GLN A 476 -32.21 -4.99 15.68
N HIS A 477 -32.97 -3.88 15.71
CA HIS A 477 -32.34 -2.58 15.49
C HIS A 477 -31.39 -2.28 16.65
N ALA A 478 -30.17 -2.70 16.47
CA ALA A 478 -29.06 -2.13 17.19
C ALA A 478 -29.12 -0.62 16.93
N GLY A 479 -29.68 0.11 17.84
CA GLY A 479 -29.94 1.54 17.67
C GLY A 479 -28.66 2.29 17.37
N ILE A 480 -28.80 3.41 16.74
CA ILE A 480 -27.76 4.43 16.66
C ILE A 480 -27.55 4.92 18.09
N TYR A 481 -26.30 4.84 18.55
CA TYR A 481 -25.94 5.32 19.88
C TYR A 481 -25.63 6.80 19.77
N PHE A 482 -26.43 7.61 20.43
CA PHE A 482 -26.09 9.00 20.64
C PHE A 482 -25.44 9.09 22.03
N GLU A 483 -24.17 9.49 22.08
CA GLU A 483 -23.62 9.96 23.33
C GLU A 483 -24.48 11.17 23.78
N ASN A 484 -25.28 10.99 24.81
CA ASN A 484 -25.86 12.08 25.54
C ASN A 484 -24.71 12.82 26.23
N LYS A 485 -24.23 13.89 25.63
CA LYS A 485 -23.44 14.93 26.31
C LYS A 485 -24.34 16.05 26.72
#